data_8fd9e2dbfcd4133ad5fdf3c1988ee1f8
#
_entry.id   8fd9e2dbfcd4133ad5fdf3c1988ee1f8
#
_cell.length_a   1.000
_cell.length_b   1.000
_cell.length_c   1.000
_cell.angle_alpha   90.00
_cell.angle_beta   90.00
_cell.angle_gamma   90.00
#
_symmetry.space_group_name_H-M   'P 1'
#
loop_
_entity.id
_entity.type
_entity.pdbx_description
1 polymer ?
#
loop_
_entity_poly.entity_id
_entity_poly.type
_entity_poly.pdbx_seq_one_letter_code
_entity_poly.pdbx_strand_id
1 'polypeptide(L)'
;PGFILQPYDEVYVRRSPGYQAQQNVAIEGEILFGGNYAMTSREERLSDLVNKAGGPTNYAYLRGAKLTRVANASEKKRMGDVIRLMSRQLGEAMIDSLGIRVEDTFTVGIDLEKALSNPKSNADLVLREGDVISIPKNTNTVTINGAVMVPNTVSYMKGKNVDYYL
;
A
#
# COMPACT_ATOMS: atom_id res chain seq x y z
N PRO A 1 0.57 44.17 15.82
CA PRO A 1 1.06 45.37 15.13
C PRO A 1 1.44 44.97 13.71
N GLY A 2 0.66 45.44 12.73
CA GLY A 2 0.92 45.18 11.31
C GLY A 2 2.08 46.02 10.83
N PHE A 3 2.96 45.40 10.03
CA PHE A 3 4.01 46.13 9.31
C PHE A 3 3.37 46.86 8.14
N ILE A 4 3.61 48.20 8.03
CA ILE A 4 3.07 49.01 6.95
C ILE A 4 4.11 49.05 5.84
N LEU A 5 3.74 48.55 4.66
CA LEU A 5 4.60 48.56 3.48
C LEU A 5 4.63 49.96 2.84
N GLN A 6 5.81 50.37 2.35
CA GLN A 6 6.04 51.59 1.61
C GLN A 6 6.37 51.28 0.14
N PRO A 7 6.21 52.26 -0.79
CA PRO A 7 6.65 52.10 -2.17
C PRO A 7 8.14 51.71 -2.22
N TYR A 8 8.46 50.70 -3.05
CA TYR A 8 9.78 50.07 -3.23
C TYR A 8 10.19 49.05 -2.15
N ASP A 9 9.31 48.74 -1.17
CA ASP A 9 9.58 47.64 -0.27
C ASP A 9 9.49 46.27 -1.00
N GLU A 10 10.50 45.42 -0.81
CA GLU A 10 10.49 44.04 -1.29
C GLU A 10 10.21 43.09 -0.14
N VAL A 11 9.17 42.27 -0.27
CA VAL A 11 8.78 41.32 0.76
C VAL A 11 9.17 39.88 0.36
N TYR A 12 10.09 39.28 1.08
CA TYR A 12 10.52 37.90 0.88
C TYR A 12 9.85 36.97 1.90
N VAL A 13 8.88 36.21 1.45
CA VAL A 13 8.25 35.16 2.28
C VAL A 13 9.05 33.88 2.16
N ARG A 14 9.75 33.50 3.21
CA ARG A 14 10.50 32.27 3.29
C ARG A 14 9.67 31.18 3.98
N ARG A 15 9.80 29.93 3.53
CA ARG A 15 9.22 28.82 4.26
C ARG A 15 9.90 28.69 5.62
N SER A 16 9.11 28.50 6.69
CA SER A 16 9.66 28.18 8.00
C SER A 16 10.51 26.89 7.90
N PRO A 17 11.69 26.82 8.51
CA PRO A 17 12.49 25.58 8.57
C PRO A 17 11.72 24.41 9.16
N GLY A 18 10.73 24.67 10.03
CA GLY A 18 9.86 23.67 10.64
C GLY A 18 8.58 23.39 9.83
N TYR A 19 8.36 24.04 8.66
CA TYR A 19 7.17 23.78 7.86
C TYR A 19 7.28 22.40 7.21
N GLN A 20 6.37 21.52 7.58
CA GLN A 20 6.19 20.21 6.93
C GLN A 20 4.86 20.26 6.18
N ALA A 21 4.89 19.94 4.88
CA ALA A 21 3.66 19.73 4.14
C ALA A 21 2.90 18.55 4.78
N GLN A 22 1.60 18.72 4.90
CA GLN A 22 0.73 17.66 5.39
C GLN A 22 0.83 16.47 4.44
N GLN A 23 1.11 15.30 4.97
CA GLN A 23 1.14 14.04 4.24
C GLN A 23 -0.10 13.24 4.59
N ASN A 24 -0.70 12.61 3.59
CA ASN A 24 -1.92 11.83 3.77
C ASN A 24 -1.67 10.38 3.38
N VAL A 25 -2.35 9.49 4.09
CA VAL A 25 -2.40 8.04 3.83
C VAL A 25 -3.85 7.62 3.84
N ALA A 26 -4.16 6.51 3.17
CA ALA A 26 -5.52 5.98 3.13
C ALA A 26 -5.58 4.57 3.70
N ILE A 27 -6.74 4.22 4.26
CA ILE A 27 -7.06 2.86 4.68
C ILE A 27 -8.47 2.51 4.24
N GLU A 28 -8.65 1.33 3.67
CA GLU A 28 -9.92 0.87 3.09
C GLU A 28 -10.18 -0.61 3.36
N GLY A 29 -11.42 -1.04 3.11
CA GLY A 29 -11.88 -2.40 3.30
C GLY A 29 -12.43 -2.67 4.70
N GLU A 30 -12.08 -3.80 5.31
CA GLU A 30 -12.62 -4.26 6.58
C GLU A 30 -11.95 -3.58 7.79
N ILE A 31 -12.21 -2.30 7.92
CA ILE A 31 -11.75 -1.41 9.00
C ILE A 31 -12.95 -0.60 9.51
N LEU A 32 -12.99 -0.20 10.78
CA LEU A 32 -14.13 0.50 11.34
C LEU A 32 -14.36 1.88 10.70
N PHE A 33 -13.29 2.65 10.51
CA PHE A 33 -13.37 3.98 9.93
C PHE A 33 -12.40 4.07 8.75
N GLY A 34 -12.85 3.62 7.57
CA GLY A 34 -12.07 3.76 6.34
C GLY A 34 -12.03 5.20 5.84
N GLY A 35 -10.96 5.58 5.15
CA GLY A 35 -10.81 6.90 4.56
C GLY A 35 -9.38 7.41 4.53
N ASN A 36 -9.26 8.72 4.29
CA ASN A 36 -7.97 9.41 4.25
C ASN A 36 -7.61 9.98 5.63
N TYR A 37 -6.39 9.76 6.03
CA TYR A 37 -5.86 10.22 7.31
C TYR A 37 -4.62 11.08 7.09
N ALA A 38 -4.57 12.21 7.80
CA ALA A 38 -3.36 13.01 7.88
C ALA A 38 -2.32 12.30 8.76
N MET A 39 -1.11 12.20 8.28
CA MET A 39 0.00 11.70 9.07
C MET A 39 0.37 12.71 10.16
N THR A 40 0.49 12.23 11.38
CA THR A 40 0.87 13.05 12.54
C THR A 40 2.39 13.20 12.64
N SER A 41 3.13 12.19 12.16
CA SER A 41 4.58 12.19 12.13
C SER A 41 5.09 11.44 10.89
N ARG A 42 6.37 11.66 10.55
CA ARG A 42 7.02 10.92 9.45
C ARG A 42 7.36 9.47 9.81
N GLU A 43 7.27 9.12 11.07
CA GLU A 43 7.56 7.78 11.57
C GLU A 43 6.28 6.99 11.88
N GLU A 44 5.15 7.50 11.43
CA GLU A 44 3.86 6.83 11.60
C GLU A 44 3.86 5.47 10.89
N ARG A 45 3.33 4.46 11.56
CA ARG A 45 3.43 3.06 11.15
C ARG A 45 2.05 2.47 10.81
N LEU A 46 2.06 1.26 10.25
CA LEU A 46 0.82 0.52 9.95
C LEU A 46 -0.09 0.40 11.17
N SER A 47 0.48 0.03 12.33
CA SER A 47 -0.27 -0.14 13.58
C SER A 47 -0.90 1.17 14.04
N ASP A 48 -0.22 2.31 13.89
CA ASP A 48 -0.73 3.61 14.30
C ASP A 48 -1.94 4.02 13.45
N LEU A 49 -1.87 3.83 12.12
CA LEU A 49 -2.96 4.15 11.22
C LEU A 49 -4.18 3.24 11.47
N VAL A 50 -3.97 1.94 11.62
CA VAL A 50 -5.06 0.99 11.93
C VAL A 50 -5.75 1.36 13.24
N ASN A 51 -4.98 1.74 14.27
CA ASN A 51 -5.54 2.19 15.55
C ASN A 51 -6.32 3.50 15.40
N LYS A 52 -5.83 4.47 14.62
CA LYS A 52 -6.57 5.71 14.30
C LYS A 52 -7.88 5.43 13.59
N ALA A 53 -7.88 4.42 12.72
CA ALA A 53 -9.07 3.98 11.99
C ALA A 53 -10.02 3.08 12.82
N GLY A 54 -9.80 2.98 14.13
CA GLY A 54 -10.66 2.25 15.06
C GLY A 54 -10.42 0.74 15.11
N GLY A 55 -9.46 0.23 14.37
CA GLY A 55 -9.15 -1.20 14.30
C GLY A 55 -9.91 -1.97 13.21
N PRO A 56 -9.48 -3.21 12.93
CA PRO A 56 -10.12 -4.06 11.93
C PRO A 56 -11.51 -4.53 12.40
N THR A 57 -12.40 -4.79 11.45
CA THR A 57 -13.71 -5.40 11.74
C THR A 57 -13.55 -6.90 12.06
N ASN A 58 -14.61 -7.51 12.58
CA ASN A 58 -14.65 -8.96 12.85
C ASN A 58 -14.54 -9.82 11.57
N TYR A 59 -14.76 -9.20 10.41
CA TYR A 59 -14.68 -9.88 9.11
C TYR A 59 -13.36 -9.62 8.39
N ALA A 60 -12.43 -8.91 9.00
CA ALA A 60 -11.16 -8.54 8.38
C ALA A 60 -10.25 -9.76 8.19
N TYR A 61 -9.66 -9.88 7.00
CA TYR A 61 -8.63 -10.86 6.70
C TYR A 61 -7.25 -10.21 6.73
N LEU A 62 -6.64 -10.12 7.92
CA LEU A 62 -5.39 -9.40 8.16
C LEU A 62 -4.20 -9.94 7.35
N ARG A 63 -4.16 -11.27 7.11
CA ARG A 63 -3.11 -11.91 6.30
C ARG A 63 -3.19 -11.58 4.82
N GLY A 64 -4.37 -11.18 4.35
CA GLY A 64 -4.59 -10.74 2.98
C GLY A 64 -4.44 -9.24 2.79
N ALA A 65 -4.11 -8.50 3.84
CA ALA A 65 -3.92 -7.07 3.77
C ALA A 65 -2.78 -6.70 2.81
N LYS A 66 -2.96 -5.61 2.08
CA LYS A 66 -2.00 -5.11 1.09
C LYS A 66 -1.72 -3.65 1.36
N LEU A 67 -0.47 -3.26 1.15
CA LEU A 67 -0.05 -1.87 1.13
C LEU A 67 0.29 -1.48 -0.30
N THR A 68 -0.45 -0.55 -0.88
CA THR A 68 -0.13 0.05 -2.17
C THR A 68 0.64 1.33 -1.93
N ARG A 69 1.81 1.45 -2.55
CA ARG A 69 2.76 2.55 -2.34
C ARG A 69 3.08 3.26 -3.64
N VAL A 70 3.17 4.58 -3.59
CA VAL A 70 3.59 5.39 -4.74
C VAL A 70 5.08 5.20 -4.97
N ALA A 71 5.46 4.83 -6.20
CA ALA A 71 6.84 4.61 -6.57
C ALA A 71 7.59 5.93 -6.70
N ASN A 72 8.70 6.06 -5.99
CA ASN A 72 9.61 7.19 -6.15
C ASN A 72 10.46 7.05 -7.43
N ALA A 73 11.20 8.11 -7.79
CA ALA A 73 12.00 8.14 -9.03
C ALA A 73 13.03 7.00 -9.11
N SER A 74 13.65 6.61 -8.00
CA SER A 74 14.63 5.53 -7.96
C SER A 74 13.98 4.15 -8.07
N GLU A 75 12.79 3.98 -7.51
CA GLU A 75 12.00 2.75 -7.62
C GLU A 75 11.48 2.57 -9.05
N LYS A 76 10.96 3.63 -9.68
CA LYS A 76 10.56 3.62 -11.10
C LYS A 76 11.74 3.29 -12.03
N LYS A 77 12.91 3.87 -11.77
CA LYS A 77 14.11 3.56 -12.55
C LYS A 77 14.47 2.07 -12.44
N ARG A 78 14.49 1.51 -11.22
CA ARG A 78 14.75 0.07 -11.04
C ARG A 78 13.74 -0.82 -11.74
N MET A 79 12.44 -0.48 -11.68
CA MET A 79 11.40 -1.19 -12.44
C MET A 79 11.68 -1.15 -13.94
N GLY A 80 12.01 0.02 -14.49
CA GLY A 80 12.38 0.19 -15.89
C GLY A 80 13.60 -0.64 -16.30
N ASP A 81 14.64 -0.70 -15.45
CA ASP A 81 15.82 -1.50 -15.71
C ASP A 81 15.51 -3.01 -15.72
N VAL A 82 14.64 -3.48 -14.82
CA VAL A 82 14.18 -4.88 -14.80
C VAL A 82 13.36 -5.21 -16.07
N ILE A 83 12.43 -4.33 -16.45
CA ILE A 83 11.64 -4.52 -17.69
C ILE A 83 12.56 -4.56 -18.91
N ARG A 84 13.57 -3.68 -18.97
CA ARG A 84 14.57 -3.68 -20.06
C ARG A 84 15.38 -4.97 -20.13
N LEU A 85 15.74 -5.55 -18.97
CA LEU A 85 16.43 -6.84 -18.92
C LEU A 85 15.50 -7.96 -19.39
N MET A 86 14.25 -7.96 -18.95
CA MET A 86 13.23 -8.94 -19.41
C MET A 86 12.98 -8.84 -20.89
N SER A 87 12.88 -7.64 -21.47
CA SER A 87 12.65 -7.45 -22.92
C SER A 87 13.82 -7.97 -23.77
N ARG A 88 15.06 -7.90 -23.26
CA ARG A 88 16.22 -8.50 -23.93
C ARG A 88 16.17 -10.03 -23.94
N GLN A 89 15.58 -10.65 -22.92
CA GLN A 89 15.51 -12.12 -22.81
C GLN A 89 14.28 -12.70 -23.51
N LEU A 90 13.13 -12.04 -23.40
CA LEU A 90 11.83 -12.54 -23.86
C LEU A 90 11.37 -11.89 -25.16
N GLY A 91 11.97 -10.78 -25.58
CA GLY A 91 11.56 -9.96 -26.71
C GLY A 91 10.51 -8.91 -26.32
N GLU A 92 10.55 -7.74 -26.97
CA GLU A 92 9.66 -6.60 -26.69
C GLU A 92 8.19 -6.95 -26.92
N ALA A 93 7.89 -7.69 -27.99
CA ALA A 93 6.53 -8.10 -28.31
C ALA A 93 5.88 -8.97 -27.21
N MET A 94 6.68 -9.76 -26.49
CA MET A 94 6.18 -10.58 -25.39
C MET A 94 5.93 -9.74 -24.14
N ILE A 95 6.79 -8.78 -23.85
CA ILE A 95 6.59 -7.83 -22.72
C ILE A 95 5.30 -7.01 -22.96
N ASP A 96 5.10 -6.51 -24.19
CA ASP A 96 3.88 -5.77 -24.53
C ASP A 96 2.62 -6.64 -24.44
N SER A 97 2.68 -7.90 -24.87
CA SER A 97 1.56 -8.84 -24.76
C SER A 97 1.20 -9.19 -23.32
N LEU A 98 2.19 -9.19 -22.42
CA LEU A 98 2.00 -9.39 -20.98
C LEU A 98 1.55 -8.12 -20.24
N GLY A 99 1.52 -6.97 -20.93
CA GLY A 99 1.12 -5.68 -20.34
C GLY A 99 2.05 -5.16 -19.25
N ILE A 100 3.32 -5.63 -19.23
CA ILE A 100 4.29 -5.25 -18.20
C ILE A 100 4.77 -3.83 -18.48
N ARG A 101 4.45 -2.91 -17.58
CA ARG A 101 4.82 -1.48 -17.67
C ARG A 101 5.36 -0.98 -16.33
N VAL A 102 6.07 0.15 -16.39
CA VAL A 102 6.43 0.88 -15.17
C VAL A 102 5.18 1.55 -14.62
N GLU A 103 4.71 1.09 -13.49
CA GLU A 103 3.54 1.67 -12.83
C GLU A 103 3.94 2.76 -11.83
N ASP A 104 3.02 3.69 -11.60
CA ASP A 104 3.21 4.76 -10.62
C ASP A 104 3.09 4.27 -9.18
N THR A 105 2.46 3.12 -8.99
CA THR A 105 2.26 2.48 -7.68
C THR A 105 2.70 1.01 -7.73
N PHE A 106 3.07 0.48 -6.58
CA PHE A 106 3.39 -0.95 -6.44
C PHE A 106 2.86 -1.49 -5.11
N THR A 107 2.58 -2.79 -5.10
CA THR A 107 2.09 -3.47 -3.91
C THR A 107 3.25 -3.98 -3.07
N VAL A 108 3.23 -3.63 -1.79
CA VAL A 108 4.13 -4.18 -0.77
C VAL A 108 3.37 -5.23 0.04
N GLY A 109 3.89 -6.44 0.09
CA GLY A 109 3.35 -7.48 0.97
C GLY A 109 3.57 -7.09 2.43
N ILE A 110 2.51 -7.11 3.22
CA ILE A 110 2.56 -6.77 4.64
C ILE A 110 2.01 -7.91 5.48
N ASP A 111 2.57 -8.10 6.67
CA ASP A 111 2.03 -8.99 7.70
C ASP A 111 1.33 -8.13 8.77
N LEU A 112 0.09 -7.73 8.46
CA LEU A 112 -0.65 -6.82 9.33
C LEU A 112 -1.00 -7.47 10.68
N GLU A 113 -1.18 -8.79 10.72
CA GLU A 113 -1.41 -9.53 11.96
C GLU A 113 -0.22 -9.39 12.92
N LYS A 114 1.01 -9.55 12.41
CA LYS A 114 2.23 -9.34 13.20
C LYS A 114 2.47 -7.89 13.55
N ALA A 115 2.20 -6.97 12.63
CA ALA A 115 2.37 -5.53 12.88
C ALA A 115 1.50 -5.06 14.05
N LEU A 116 0.25 -5.53 14.11
CA LEU A 116 -0.69 -5.21 15.20
C LEU A 116 -0.35 -5.94 16.52
N SER A 117 0.11 -7.19 16.43
CA SER A 117 0.49 -7.96 17.63
C SER A 117 1.80 -7.48 18.25
N ASN A 118 2.71 -6.94 17.45
CA ASN A 118 4.01 -6.46 17.90
C ASN A 118 4.35 -5.11 17.24
N PRO A 119 3.75 -4.00 17.74
CA PRO A 119 4.00 -2.66 17.21
C PRO A 119 5.49 -2.30 17.26
N LYS A 120 5.94 -1.51 16.30
CA LYS A 120 7.34 -1.09 16.11
C LYS A 120 8.31 -2.23 15.75
N SER A 121 7.83 -3.43 15.47
CA SER A 121 8.65 -4.51 14.90
C SER A 121 8.98 -4.24 13.42
N ASN A 122 9.83 -5.09 12.82
CA ASN A 122 10.15 -5.02 11.40
C ASN A 122 8.94 -5.28 10.48
N ALA A 123 7.88 -5.94 10.98
CA ALA A 123 6.63 -6.14 10.26
C ALA A 123 5.75 -4.88 10.24
N ASP A 124 5.94 -3.99 11.21
CA ASP A 124 5.20 -2.74 11.36
C ASP A 124 5.89 -1.63 10.57
N LEU A 125 5.63 -1.61 9.26
CA LEU A 125 6.30 -0.71 8.33
C LEU A 125 5.94 0.76 8.58
N VAL A 126 6.92 1.63 8.36
CA VAL A 126 6.70 3.07 8.33
C VAL A 126 5.95 3.46 7.07
N LEU A 127 4.91 4.25 7.23
CA LEU A 127 4.07 4.75 6.14
C LEU A 127 4.76 5.89 5.39
N ARG A 128 4.37 6.05 4.12
CA ARG A 128 4.79 7.16 3.27
C ARG A 128 3.57 7.89 2.72
N GLU A 129 3.76 9.13 2.33
CA GLU A 129 2.72 9.90 1.65
C GLU A 129 2.14 9.12 0.45
N GLY A 130 0.81 9.09 0.38
CA GLY A 130 0.08 8.40 -0.67
C GLY A 130 -0.02 6.88 -0.50
N ASP A 131 0.45 6.31 0.63
CA ASP A 131 0.25 4.90 0.93
C ASP A 131 -1.24 4.60 1.14
N VAL A 132 -1.68 3.46 0.59
CA VAL A 132 -3.05 2.95 0.75
C VAL A 132 -2.98 1.55 1.33
N ILE A 133 -3.59 1.35 2.51
CA ILE A 133 -3.75 0.03 3.12
C ILE A 133 -5.13 -0.50 2.73
N SER A 134 -5.17 -1.68 2.11
CA SER A 134 -6.42 -2.38 1.78
C SER A 134 -6.52 -3.67 2.60
N ILE A 135 -7.61 -3.79 3.37
CA ILE A 135 -7.87 -4.95 4.23
C ILE A 135 -9.08 -5.70 3.66
N PRO A 136 -8.88 -6.86 3.02
CA PRO A 136 -9.97 -7.62 2.42
C PRO A 136 -10.83 -8.30 3.48
N LYS A 137 -12.06 -8.64 3.07
CA LYS A 137 -12.98 -9.42 3.87
C LYS A 137 -12.54 -10.90 3.89
N ASN A 138 -12.65 -11.53 5.04
CA ASN A 138 -12.50 -12.97 5.17
C ASN A 138 -13.76 -13.68 4.64
N THR A 139 -13.66 -14.24 3.44
CA THR A 139 -14.78 -14.95 2.79
C THR A 139 -14.84 -16.42 3.17
N ASN A 140 -13.84 -16.95 3.90
CA ASN A 140 -13.70 -18.39 4.19
C ASN A 140 -13.82 -19.27 2.93
N THR A 141 -13.28 -18.81 1.81
CA THR A 141 -13.32 -19.54 0.54
C THR A 141 -11.93 -19.75 -0.03
N VAL A 142 -11.78 -20.80 -0.83
CA VAL A 142 -10.61 -21.09 -1.65
C VAL A 142 -11.02 -20.91 -3.11
N THR A 143 -10.32 -20.07 -3.85
CA THR A 143 -10.54 -19.90 -5.29
C THR A 143 -9.48 -20.67 -6.05
N ILE A 144 -9.93 -21.49 -6.98
CA ILE A 144 -9.09 -22.37 -7.83
C ILE A 144 -9.14 -21.78 -9.24
N ASN A 145 -7.99 -21.31 -9.73
CA ASN A 145 -7.84 -20.71 -11.06
C ASN A 145 -6.64 -21.33 -11.78
N GLY A 146 -6.57 -21.14 -13.11
CA GLY A 146 -5.47 -21.56 -13.94
C GLY A 146 -5.79 -22.78 -14.81
N ALA A 147 -4.85 -23.70 -14.94
CA ALA A 147 -5.00 -24.92 -15.76
C ALA A 147 -5.89 -25.97 -15.09
N VAL A 148 -7.13 -25.61 -14.75
CA VAL A 148 -8.15 -26.51 -14.18
C VAL A 148 -9.34 -26.60 -15.14
N MET A 149 -10.05 -27.73 -15.14
CA MET A 149 -11.19 -27.94 -16.04
C MET A 149 -12.30 -26.91 -15.83
N VAL A 150 -12.55 -26.52 -14.57
CA VAL A 150 -13.55 -25.50 -14.21
C VAL A 150 -12.99 -24.64 -13.08
N PRO A 151 -12.70 -23.35 -13.34
CA PRO A 151 -12.40 -22.42 -12.27
C PRO A 151 -13.56 -22.34 -11.28
N ASN A 152 -13.30 -22.54 -10.00
CA ASN A 152 -14.35 -22.59 -8.98
C ASN A 152 -13.90 -21.94 -7.67
N THR A 153 -14.88 -21.50 -6.88
CA THR A 153 -14.68 -21.00 -5.51
C THR A 153 -15.48 -21.86 -4.55
N VAL A 154 -14.76 -22.52 -3.65
CA VAL A 154 -15.33 -23.48 -2.69
C VAL A 154 -15.09 -23.02 -1.25
N SER A 155 -15.86 -23.51 -0.31
CA SER A 155 -15.67 -23.17 1.11
C SER A 155 -14.34 -23.71 1.63
N TYR A 156 -13.61 -22.86 2.36
CA TYR A 156 -12.37 -23.25 3.03
C TYR A 156 -12.65 -24.25 4.15
N MET A 157 -11.91 -25.33 4.18
CA MET A 157 -11.92 -26.30 5.27
C MET A 157 -10.55 -26.36 5.95
N LYS A 158 -10.51 -26.08 7.25
CA LYS A 158 -9.26 -26.10 8.03
C LYS A 158 -8.63 -27.48 7.99
N GLY A 159 -7.32 -27.52 7.71
CA GLY A 159 -6.53 -28.77 7.70
C GLY A 159 -6.62 -29.58 6.40
N LYS A 160 -7.28 -29.06 5.35
CA LYS A 160 -7.26 -29.67 4.02
C LYS A 160 -6.12 -29.08 3.17
N ASN A 161 -5.49 -29.95 2.36
CA ASN A 161 -4.43 -29.59 1.42
C ASN A 161 -4.99 -29.28 0.02
N VAL A 162 -4.10 -28.94 -0.90
CA VAL A 162 -4.46 -28.58 -2.30
C VAL A 162 -5.21 -29.71 -3.00
N ASP A 163 -4.80 -30.98 -2.78
CA ASP A 163 -5.41 -32.16 -3.44
C ASP A 163 -6.89 -32.37 -3.08
N TYR A 164 -7.35 -31.82 -1.94
CA TYR A 164 -8.76 -31.85 -1.57
C TYR A 164 -9.61 -30.90 -2.41
N TYR A 165 -9.02 -29.83 -2.94
CA TYR A 165 -9.71 -28.78 -3.66
C TYR A 165 -9.60 -28.93 -5.19
N LEU A 166 -8.66 -29.74 -5.68
CA LEU A 166 -8.49 -30.07 -7.09
C LEU A 166 -9.28 -31.31 -7.48
#